data_30a5036c88e150ef997d6cce848252d5
#
_entry.id   30a5036c88e150ef997d6cce848252d5
#
_cell.length_a   1.000
_cell.length_b   1.000
_cell.length_c   1.000
_cell.angle_alpha   90.00
_cell.angle_beta   90.00
_cell.angle_gamma   90.00
#
_symmetry.space_group_name_H-M   'P 1'
#
loop_
_entity.id
_entity.type
_entity.pdbx_description
1 polymer ?
#
loop_
_entity_poly.entity_id
_entity_poly.type
_entity_poly.pdbx_seq_one_letter_code
_entity_poly.pdbx_strand_id
1 'polypeptide(L)'
;MRRKICKQCYIQLRLDAMAARPHCGKVVGIMEDNMLRKYIPWLGLAYMGVAWGLSFSVAKLAMTDGTTPIGIAFWQSLLAGLLLLGYVYLRGRRLAMTWLAIKLYIIVALLGTAIPSVCFYYAAAHVPAGVLAITVTLVPILTYGLALLMRSEIFSATRLTGIMLGTVSIFLLVAPKNSLPESASLIWVLLACFSSLCYAIENIYLAKRGTDDVGAIRLACGTCLFSAIILAAVGIATNKMFMLDVTNGLITTSIVTLAVINATAYSAFVACITIAGPLFASQVGYAVTLAGVFWGIAIFGETHSIWVWASLVTMLLGLMLVSPRKQHT
;
A
#
# COMPACT_ATOMS: atom_id res chain seq x y z
N MET A 1 43.60 3.77 23.13
CA MET A 1 43.46 3.32 24.53
C MET A 1 42.11 2.59 24.65
N ARG A 2 42.08 1.26 24.45
CA ARG A 2 40.86 0.41 24.50
C ARG A 2 40.66 -0.06 25.96
N ARG A 3 39.54 0.35 26.59
CA ARG A 3 39.15 -0.16 27.91
C ARG A 3 38.66 -1.60 27.80
N LYS A 4 39.40 -2.55 28.33
CA LYS A 4 38.98 -3.93 28.58
C LYS A 4 37.96 -3.91 29.73
N ILE A 5 36.68 -4.13 29.44
CA ILE A 5 35.66 -4.38 30.47
C ILE A 5 35.92 -5.77 31.04
N CYS A 6 36.15 -5.84 32.35
CA CYS A 6 36.52 -7.04 33.08
C CYS A 6 35.39 -8.07 33.05
N LYS A 7 35.67 -9.28 32.57
CA LYS A 7 34.74 -10.43 32.51
C LYS A 7 34.07 -10.72 33.87
N GLN A 8 34.73 -10.38 34.97
CA GLN A 8 34.24 -10.58 36.34
C GLN A 8 33.05 -9.67 36.69
N CYS A 9 32.98 -8.42 36.14
CA CYS A 9 31.86 -7.51 36.35
C CYS A 9 30.59 -7.96 35.62
N TYR A 10 30.75 -8.65 34.48
CA TYR A 10 29.63 -9.19 33.72
C TYR A 10 28.96 -10.42 34.36
N ILE A 11 29.78 -11.24 35.07
CA ILE A 11 29.30 -12.43 35.80
C ILE A 11 28.58 -12.00 37.09
N GLN A 12 29.05 -10.97 37.78
CA GLN A 12 28.43 -10.47 39.00
C GLN A 12 27.04 -9.85 38.71
N LEU A 13 26.89 -9.08 37.63
CA LEU A 13 25.61 -8.54 37.18
C LEU A 13 24.61 -9.62 36.79
N ARG A 14 25.05 -10.78 36.31
CA ARG A 14 24.16 -11.92 36.00
C ARG A 14 23.70 -12.67 37.26
N LEU A 15 24.51 -12.73 38.30
CA LEU A 15 24.15 -13.40 39.54
C LEU A 15 23.19 -12.57 40.39
N ASP A 16 23.33 -11.23 40.39
CA ASP A 16 22.41 -10.34 41.07
C ASP A 16 21.04 -10.27 40.42
N ALA A 17 20.98 -10.45 39.07
CA ALA A 17 19.71 -10.56 38.29
C ALA A 17 18.98 -11.91 38.57
N MET A 18 19.67 -12.96 39.02
CA MET A 18 19.06 -14.26 39.36
C MET A 18 18.54 -14.35 40.80
N ALA A 19 18.96 -13.45 41.68
CA ALA A 19 18.57 -13.43 43.10
C ALA A 19 17.28 -12.65 43.41
N ALA A 20 16.77 -11.87 42.45
CA ALA A 20 15.48 -11.15 42.58
C ALA A 20 14.31 -12.10 42.33
N ARG A 21 13.72 -12.66 43.39
CA ARG A 21 12.50 -13.49 43.31
C ARG A 21 11.38 -12.69 42.67
N PRO A 22 10.75 -13.15 41.59
CA PRO A 22 9.60 -12.43 40.99
C PRO A 22 8.32 -12.69 41.79
N HIS A 23 7.63 -11.65 42.19
CA HIS A 23 6.29 -11.74 42.69
C HIS A 23 5.38 -12.34 41.60
N CYS A 24 4.64 -13.40 41.90
CA CYS A 24 3.85 -14.25 41.01
C CYS A 24 2.78 -13.49 40.17
N GLY A 25 2.40 -12.26 40.55
CA GLY A 25 1.48 -11.41 39.80
C GLY A 25 2.06 -10.71 38.56
N LYS A 26 3.40 -10.60 38.43
CA LYS A 26 4.05 -9.99 37.25
C LYS A 26 4.24 -10.98 36.08
N VAL A 27 4.27 -12.25 36.35
CA VAL A 27 4.52 -13.29 35.33
C VAL A 27 3.33 -13.46 34.40
N VAL A 28 2.08 -13.33 34.90
CA VAL A 28 0.87 -13.45 34.08
C VAL A 28 0.76 -12.26 33.12
N GLY A 29 1.03 -11.04 33.56
CA GLY A 29 1.02 -9.84 32.69
C GLY A 29 2.10 -9.86 31.61
N ILE A 30 3.28 -10.45 31.88
CA ILE A 30 4.38 -10.57 30.89
C ILE A 30 4.07 -11.66 29.85
N MET A 31 3.36 -12.72 30.23
CA MET A 31 2.94 -13.77 29.29
C MET A 31 1.83 -13.30 28.36
N GLU A 32 0.86 -12.50 28.85
CA GLU A 32 -0.19 -11.89 28.01
C GLU A 32 0.39 -10.84 27.07
N ASP A 33 1.34 -10.02 27.50
CA ASP A 33 2.01 -9.00 26.68
C ASP A 33 2.84 -9.65 25.56
N ASN A 34 3.46 -10.80 25.81
CA ASN A 34 4.21 -11.56 24.80
C ASN A 34 3.30 -12.26 23.78
N MET A 35 2.13 -12.74 24.20
CA MET A 35 1.16 -13.34 23.27
C MET A 35 0.53 -12.26 22.37
N LEU A 36 0.07 -11.14 22.91
CA LEU A 36 -0.45 -10.02 22.14
C LEU A 36 0.56 -9.48 21.13
N ARG A 37 1.81 -9.28 21.53
CA ARG A 37 2.88 -8.83 20.62
C ARG A 37 3.13 -9.77 19.43
N LYS A 38 2.90 -11.06 19.59
CA LYS A 38 3.03 -12.05 18.51
C LYS A 38 1.94 -11.91 17.45
N TYR A 39 0.72 -11.51 17.84
CA TYR A 39 -0.42 -11.43 16.94
C TYR A 39 -0.61 -10.03 16.33
N ILE A 40 -0.03 -8.97 16.92
CA ILE A 40 -0.12 -7.59 16.40
C ILE A 40 0.26 -7.49 14.91
N PRO A 41 1.37 -8.07 14.41
CA PRO A 41 1.70 -8.00 12.99
C PRO A 41 0.66 -8.67 12.09
N TRP A 42 0.11 -9.81 12.52
CA TRP A 42 -0.92 -10.54 11.79
C TRP A 42 -2.26 -9.78 11.74
N LEU A 43 -2.66 -9.19 12.86
CA LEU A 43 -3.84 -8.31 12.91
C LEU A 43 -3.65 -7.07 12.05
N GLY A 44 -2.45 -6.48 12.08
CA GLY A 44 -2.07 -5.37 11.21
C GLY A 44 -2.16 -5.76 9.73
N LEU A 45 -1.63 -6.92 9.35
CA LEU A 45 -1.68 -7.42 7.99
C LEU A 45 -3.11 -7.70 7.53
N ALA A 46 -3.93 -8.33 8.38
CA ALA A 46 -5.34 -8.57 8.11
C ALA A 46 -6.11 -7.25 7.95
N TYR A 47 -5.90 -6.29 8.86
CA TYR A 47 -6.49 -4.96 8.77
C TYR A 47 -6.14 -4.26 7.46
N MET A 48 -4.85 -4.20 7.12
CA MET A 48 -4.39 -3.56 5.88
C MET A 48 -4.98 -4.24 4.64
N GLY A 49 -5.01 -5.59 4.64
CA GLY A 49 -5.60 -6.37 3.56
C GLY A 49 -7.06 -6.04 3.36
N VAL A 50 -7.84 -6.08 4.42
CA VAL A 50 -9.28 -5.77 4.41
C VAL A 50 -9.54 -4.31 4.03
N ALA A 51 -8.82 -3.37 4.65
CA ALA A 51 -9.01 -1.94 4.44
C ALA A 51 -8.61 -1.51 3.03
N TRP A 52 -7.41 -1.86 2.56
CA TRP A 52 -7.00 -1.54 1.18
C TRP A 52 -7.81 -2.32 0.15
N GLY A 53 -8.19 -3.58 0.44
CA GLY A 53 -9.10 -4.33 -0.43
C GLY A 53 -10.45 -3.64 -0.58
N LEU A 54 -11.01 -3.10 0.51
CA LEU A 54 -12.25 -2.33 0.49
C LEU A 54 -12.13 -1.04 -0.35
N SER A 55 -10.96 -0.42 -0.39
CA SER A 55 -10.76 0.84 -1.13
C SER A 55 -11.10 0.72 -2.61
N PHE A 56 -10.96 -0.46 -3.23
CA PHE A 56 -11.35 -0.67 -4.64
C PHE A 56 -12.86 -0.50 -4.84
N SER A 57 -13.65 -1.09 -3.96
CA SER A 57 -15.11 -0.97 -3.99
C SER A 57 -15.57 0.44 -3.62
N VAL A 58 -14.98 1.05 -2.60
CA VAL A 58 -15.30 2.43 -2.20
C VAL A 58 -14.91 3.43 -3.30
N ALA A 59 -13.80 3.22 -4.00
CA ALA A 59 -13.42 4.03 -5.15
C ALA A 59 -14.49 3.98 -6.26
N LYS A 60 -15.02 2.78 -6.55
CA LYS A 60 -16.11 2.60 -7.51
C LYS A 60 -17.40 3.31 -7.07
N LEU A 61 -17.75 3.23 -5.78
CA LEU A 61 -18.90 3.97 -5.22
C LEU A 61 -18.73 5.48 -5.29
N ALA A 62 -17.50 5.99 -5.16
CA ALA A 62 -17.22 7.42 -5.28
C ALA A 62 -17.34 7.93 -6.73
N MET A 63 -17.23 7.04 -7.73
CA MET A 63 -17.32 7.37 -9.16
C MET A 63 -18.76 7.33 -9.65
N THR A 64 -19.57 8.29 -9.18
CA THR A 64 -20.96 8.50 -9.58
C THR A 64 -21.14 9.82 -10.34
N ASP A 65 -22.33 10.07 -10.85
CA ASP A 65 -22.63 11.31 -11.58
C ASP A 65 -22.28 12.56 -10.77
N GLY A 66 -21.61 13.50 -11.41
CA GLY A 66 -21.15 14.76 -10.79
C GLY A 66 -19.75 14.68 -10.15
N THR A 67 -19.13 13.50 -10.06
CA THR A 67 -17.75 13.37 -9.58
C THR A 67 -16.74 13.23 -10.72
N THR A 68 -15.48 13.54 -10.44
CA THR A 68 -14.39 13.39 -11.39
C THR A 68 -13.23 12.64 -10.72
N PRO A 69 -12.48 11.79 -11.44
CA PRO A 69 -11.32 11.10 -10.91
C PRO A 69 -10.29 12.03 -10.28
N ILE A 70 -10.04 13.19 -10.88
CA ILE A 70 -9.12 14.21 -10.38
C ILE A 70 -9.64 14.81 -9.06
N GLY A 71 -10.92 15.14 -9.00
CA GLY A 71 -11.52 15.70 -7.79
C GLY A 71 -11.56 14.70 -6.63
N ILE A 72 -11.86 13.42 -6.89
CA ILE A 72 -11.82 12.36 -5.87
C ILE A 72 -10.39 12.19 -5.36
N ALA A 73 -9.39 12.09 -6.27
CA ALA A 73 -7.99 11.96 -5.90
C ALA A 73 -7.50 13.18 -5.09
N PHE A 74 -7.95 14.38 -5.44
CA PHE A 74 -7.68 15.61 -4.68
C PHE A 74 -8.22 15.53 -3.26
N TRP A 75 -9.53 15.30 -3.11
CA TRP A 75 -10.17 15.29 -1.80
C TRP A 75 -9.63 14.18 -0.89
N GLN A 76 -9.43 12.98 -1.44
CA GLN A 76 -8.80 11.88 -0.70
C GLN A 76 -7.39 12.27 -0.22
N SER A 77 -6.55 12.83 -1.11
CA SER A 77 -5.18 13.21 -0.77
C SER A 77 -5.15 14.34 0.27
N LEU A 78 -6.03 15.34 0.13
CA LEU A 78 -6.14 16.44 1.07
C LEU A 78 -6.54 15.96 2.46
N LEU A 79 -7.62 15.18 2.55
CA LEU A 79 -8.12 14.69 3.84
C LEU A 79 -7.14 13.71 4.49
N ALA A 80 -6.54 12.79 3.73
CA ALA A 80 -5.49 11.90 4.25
C ALA A 80 -4.27 12.68 4.72
N GLY A 81 -3.84 13.68 3.95
CA GLY A 81 -2.73 14.56 4.31
C GLY A 81 -3.00 15.35 5.60
N LEU A 82 -4.21 15.89 5.76
CA LEU A 82 -4.62 16.61 6.98
C LEU A 82 -4.69 15.68 8.20
N LEU A 83 -5.22 14.46 8.05
CA LEU A 83 -5.25 13.46 9.12
C LEU A 83 -3.83 13.09 9.56
N LEU A 84 -2.93 12.83 8.62
CA LEU A 84 -1.53 12.50 8.91
C LEU A 84 -0.79 13.71 9.49
N LEU A 85 -1.10 14.92 9.04
CA LEU A 85 -0.51 16.15 9.58
C LEU A 85 -0.90 16.32 11.05
N GLY A 86 -2.19 16.16 11.37
CA GLY A 86 -2.69 16.18 12.75
C GLY A 86 -1.95 15.14 13.61
N TYR A 87 -1.79 13.90 13.12
CA TYR A 87 -1.03 12.88 13.83
C TYR A 87 0.45 13.27 14.06
N VAL A 88 1.12 13.83 13.05
CA VAL A 88 2.52 14.27 13.14
C VAL A 88 2.67 15.36 14.20
N TYR A 89 1.75 16.35 14.25
CA TYR A 89 1.75 17.41 15.25
C TYR A 89 1.44 16.89 16.67
N LEU A 90 0.46 15.98 16.82
CA LEU A 90 0.14 15.37 18.11
C LEU A 90 1.33 14.58 18.69
N ARG A 91 2.20 14.06 17.82
CA ARG A 91 3.46 13.42 18.22
C ARG A 91 4.61 14.40 18.48
N GLY A 92 4.33 15.70 18.53
CA GLY A 92 5.34 16.74 18.75
C GLY A 92 6.38 16.86 17.63
N ARG A 93 6.07 16.33 16.42
CA ARG A 93 6.98 16.38 15.27
C ARG A 93 6.52 17.44 14.27
N ARG A 94 7.46 17.95 13.48
CA ARG A 94 7.18 18.87 12.38
C ARG A 94 7.46 18.22 11.04
N LEU A 95 6.74 18.66 10.01
CA LEU A 95 7.02 18.27 8.65
C LEU A 95 8.37 18.86 8.22
N ALA A 96 9.24 18.05 7.63
CA ALA A 96 10.51 18.53 7.12
C ALA A 96 10.27 19.36 5.85
N MET A 97 10.68 20.61 5.84
CA MET A 97 10.49 21.55 4.71
C MET A 97 11.82 21.96 4.09
N THR A 98 12.84 21.09 4.15
CA THR A 98 14.09 21.28 3.43
C THR A 98 13.87 21.08 1.92
N TRP A 99 14.68 21.73 1.08
CA TRP A 99 14.60 21.56 -0.38
C TRP A 99 14.64 20.09 -0.81
N LEU A 100 15.46 19.30 -0.12
CA LEU A 100 15.60 17.87 -0.37
C LEU A 100 14.32 17.09 -0.03
N ALA A 101 13.68 17.42 1.10
CA ALA A 101 12.42 16.83 1.52
C ALA A 101 11.27 17.23 0.57
N ILE A 102 11.20 18.50 0.17
CA ILE A 102 10.19 18.97 -0.80
C ILE A 102 10.32 18.25 -2.14
N LYS A 103 11.55 18.12 -2.66
CA LYS A 103 11.80 17.36 -3.90
C LYS A 103 11.35 15.90 -3.76
N LEU A 104 11.64 15.27 -2.61
CA LEU A 104 11.19 13.90 -2.32
C LEU A 104 9.66 13.82 -2.28
N TYR A 105 8.98 14.75 -1.58
CA TYR A 105 7.52 14.81 -1.53
C TYR A 105 6.90 14.95 -2.92
N ILE A 106 7.43 15.82 -3.78
CA ILE A 106 6.90 16.06 -5.12
C ILE A 106 7.04 14.80 -6.00
N ILE A 107 8.21 14.17 -6.00
CA ILE A 107 8.46 12.98 -6.83
C ILE A 107 7.57 11.82 -6.37
N VAL A 108 7.51 11.58 -5.06
CA VAL A 108 6.68 10.52 -4.48
C VAL A 108 5.19 10.86 -4.63
N ALA A 109 4.79 12.13 -4.52
CA ALA A 109 3.43 12.57 -4.79
C ALA A 109 2.98 12.28 -6.23
N LEU A 110 3.84 12.54 -7.20
CA LEU A 110 3.54 12.27 -8.62
C LEU A 110 3.44 10.78 -8.90
N LEU A 111 4.45 10.00 -8.48
CA LEU A 111 4.55 8.58 -8.82
C LEU A 111 3.73 7.66 -7.92
N GLY A 112 3.57 8.02 -6.65
CA GLY A 112 2.92 7.17 -5.64
C GLY A 112 1.48 7.59 -5.32
N THR A 113 1.01 8.75 -5.77
CA THR A 113 -0.34 9.20 -5.41
C THR A 113 -1.06 9.88 -6.56
N ALA A 114 -0.60 11.02 -7.07
CA ALA A 114 -1.39 11.85 -7.99
C ALA A 114 -1.69 11.12 -9.32
N ILE A 115 -0.67 10.71 -10.06
CA ILE A 115 -0.83 10.03 -11.36
C ILE A 115 -1.54 8.68 -11.17
N PRO A 116 -1.05 7.77 -10.28
CA PRO A 116 -1.67 6.46 -10.17
C PRO A 116 -3.11 6.53 -9.64
N SER A 117 -3.44 7.42 -8.70
CA SER A 117 -4.81 7.53 -8.21
C SER A 117 -5.78 8.01 -9.29
N VAL A 118 -5.40 9.00 -10.10
CA VAL A 118 -6.23 9.48 -11.21
C VAL A 118 -6.47 8.36 -12.22
N CYS A 119 -5.41 7.65 -12.65
CA CYS A 119 -5.52 6.53 -13.57
C CYS A 119 -6.40 5.42 -12.99
N PHE A 120 -6.21 5.12 -11.71
CA PHE A 120 -6.98 4.11 -10.99
C PHE A 120 -8.46 4.47 -10.91
N TYR A 121 -8.82 5.72 -10.56
CA TYR A 121 -10.21 6.14 -10.48
C TYR A 121 -10.89 6.17 -11.84
N TYR A 122 -10.18 6.55 -12.91
CA TYR A 122 -10.72 6.41 -14.26
C TYR A 122 -11.01 4.93 -14.59
N ALA A 123 -10.13 4.03 -14.24
CA ALA A 123 -10.34 2.60 -14.44
C ALA A 123 -11.49 2.07 -13.56
N ALA A 124 -11.61 2.52 -12.31
CA ALA A 124 -12.64 2.07 -11.36
C ALA A 124 -14.07 2.35 -11.83
N ALA A 125 -14.26 3.38 -12.64
CA ALA A 125 -15.56 3.68 -13.26
C ALA A 125 -16.02 2.62 -14.28
N HIS A 126 -15.07 1.86 -14.85
CA HIS A 126 -15.34 0.99 -16.01
C HIS A 126 -14.98 -0.48 -15.77
N VAL A 127 -14.22 -0.78 -14.71
CA VAL A 127 -13.70 -2.13 -14.45
C VAL A 127 -14.24 -2.63 -13.11
N PRO A 128 -14.59 -3.94 -13.00
CA PRO A 128 -14.99 -4.53 -11.73
C PRO A 128 -13.92 -4.34 -10.64
N ALA A 129 -14.36 -4.15 -9.39
CA ALA A 129 -13.45 -3.90 -8.26
C ALA A 129 -12.48 -5.08 -8.03
N GLY A 130 -12.95 -6.32 -8.20
CA GLY A 130 -12.12 -7.52 -8.11
C GLY A 130 -11.02 -7.54 -9.18
N VAL A 131 -11.30 -7.09 -10.40
CA VAL A 131 -10.32 -6.99 -11.49
C VAL A 131 -9.24 -5.93 -11.16
N LEU A 132 -9.65 -4.77 -10.62
CA LEU A 132 -8.71 -3.75 -10.15
C LEU A 132 -7.78 -4.28 -9.07
N ALA A 133 -8.29 -5.05 -8.12
CA ALA A 133 -7.49 -5.68 -7.08
C ALA A 133 -6.41 -6.61 -7.66
N ILE A 134 -6.73 -7.35 -8.73
CA ILE A 134 -5.77 -8.20 -9.43
C ILE A 134 -4.67 -7.35 -10.10
N THR A 135 -5.02 -6.23 -10.75
CA THR A 135 -4.00 -5.39 -11.42
C THR A 135 -2.98 -4.80 -10.46
N VAL A 136 -3.36 -4.47 -9.22
CA VAL A 136 -2.43 -3.91 -8.23
C VAL A 136 -1.37 -4.93 -7.78
N THR A 137 -1.64 -6.23 -7.85
CA THR A 137 -0.64 -7.27 -7.56
C THR A 137 0.51 -7.32 -8.57
N LEU A 138 0.40 -6.61 -9.70
CA LEU A 138 1.54 -6.40 -10.60
C LEU A 138 2.66 -5.56 -9.98
N VAL A 139 2.40 -4.75 -8.98
CA VAL A 139 3.40 -3.82 -8.40
C VAL A 139 4.69 -4.54 -8.00
N PRO A 140 4.71 -5.61 -7.19
CA PRO A 140 5.93 -6.32 -6.85
C PRO A 140 6.63 -6.95 -8.06
N ILE A 141 5.84 -7.45 -9.01
CA ILE A 141 6.32 -8.09 -10.24
C ILE A 141 7.06 -7.07 -11.11
N LEU A 142 6.42 -5.91 -11.33
CA LEU A 142 7.02 -4.79 -12.09
C LEU A 142 8.22 -4.20 -11.36
N THR A 143 8.15 -4.09 -10.03
CA THR A 143 9.27 -3.60 -9.21
C THR A 143 10.50 -4.49 -9.39
N TYR A 144 10.35 -5.81 -9.34
CA TYR A 144 11.47 -6.73 -9.57
C TYR A 144 11.99 -6.66 -11.02
N GLY A 145 11.10 -6.60 -12.01
CA GLY A 145 11.48 -6.44 -13.41
C GLY A 145 12.30 -5.17 -13.65
N LEU A 146 11.85 -4.03 -13.09
CA LEU A 146 12.58 -2.77 -13.15
C LEU A 146 13.92 -2.84 -12.39
N ALA A 147 13.96 -3.50 -11.22
CA ALA A 147 15.16 -3.69 -10.44
C ALA A 147 16.24 -4.49 -11.21
N LEU A 148 15.82 -5.51 -11.97
CA LEU A 148 16.71 -6.25 -12.89
C LEU A 148 17.23 -5.37 -14.01
N LEU A 149 16.36 -4.62 -14.70
CA LEU A 149 16.76 -3.70 -15.77
C LEU A 149 17.77 -2.67 -15.28
N MET A 150 17.60 -2.19 -14.06
CA MET A 150 18.49 -1.22 -13.42
C MET A 150 19.72 -1.86 -12.76
N ARG A 151 19.90 -3.18 -12.87
CA ARG A 151 20.98 -3.95 -12.26
C ARG A 151 21.11 -3.74 -10.74
N SER A 152 20.00 -3.45 -10.07
CA SER A 152 19.95 -3.27 -8.61
C SER A 152 19.58 -4.56 -7.87
N GLU A 153 19.15 -5.60 -8.60
CA GLU A 153 18.87 -6.93 -8.08
C GLU A 153 19.57 -8.00 -8.91
N ILE A 154 19.83 -9.15 -8.25
CA ILE A 154 20.46 -10.31 -8.89
C ILE A 154 19.39 -11.12 -9.62
N PHE A 155 19.76 -11.61 -10.80
CA PHE A 155 18.90 -12.48 -11.59
C PHE A 155 18.54 -13.76 -10.82
N SER A 156 17.26 -14.09 -10.80
CA SER A 156 16.74 -15.33 -10.22
C SER A 156 15.72 -15.94 -11.18
N ALA A 157 15.97 -17.16 -11.62
CA ALA A 157 15.06 -17.90 -12.51
C ALA A 157 13.67 -18.04 -11.89
N THR A 158 13.59 -18.31 -10.58
CA THR A 158 12.33 -18.41 -9.84
C THR A 158 11.51 -17.10 -9.91
N ARG A 159 12.18 -15.96 -9.70
CA ARG A 159 11.50 -14.65 -9.77
C ARG A 159 11.12 -14.28 -11.21
N LEU A 160 11.95 -14.67 -12.20
CA LEU A 160 11.60 -14.49 -13.61
C LEU A 160 10.34 -15.30 -13.98
N THR A 161 10.24 -16.55 -13.52
CA THR A 161 9.01 -17.34 -13.68
C THR A 161 7.80 -16.62 -13.07
N GLY A 162 7.97 -15.97 -11.92
CA GLY A 162 6.93 -15.13 -11.32
C GLY A 162 6.50 -13.96 -12.19
N ILE A 163 7.45 -13.27 -12.86
CA ILE A 163 7.13 -12.22 -13.85
C ILE A 163 6.32 -12.79 -15.02
N MET A 164 6.74 -13.93 -15.55
CA MET A 164 6.04 -14.59 -16.66
C MET A 164 4.61 -14.97 -16.26
N LEU A 165 4.40 -15.55 -15.07
CA LEU A 165 3.07 -15.84 -14.55
C LEU A 165 2.21 -14.58 -14.38
N GLY A 166 2.78 -13.48 -13.88
CA GLY A 166 2.08 -12.18 -13.80
C GLY A 166 1.64 -11.68 -15.17
N THR A 167 2.50 -11.79 -16.17
CA THR A 167 2.17 -11.43 -17.56
C THR A 167 1.06 -12.32 -18.13
N VAL A 168 1.15 -13.63 -17.91
CA VAL A 168 0.11 -14.60 -18.32
C VAL A 168 -1.22 -14.29 -17.62
N SER A 169 -1.18 -13.93 -16.35
CA SER A 169 -2.38 -13.53 -15.60
C SER A 169 -3.11 -12.34 -16.24
N ILE A 170 -2.39 -11.28 -16.61
CA ILE A 170 -3.01 -10.14 -17.31
C ILE A 170 -3.55 -10.55 -18.68
N PHE A 171 -2.83 -11.41 -19.38
CA PHE A 171 -3.32 -11.95 -20.65
C PHE A 171 -4.62 -12.75 -20.48
N LEU A 172 -4.71 -13.63 -19.48
CA LEU A 172 -5.93 -14.36 -19.14
C LEU A 172 -7.08 -13.41 -18.75
N LEU A 173 -6.77 -12.28 -18.14
CA LEU A 173 -7.77 -11.31 -17.74
C LEU A 173 -8.38 -10.56 -18.93
N VAL A 174 -7.61 -10.32 -19.99
CA VAL A 174 -7.98 -9.39 -21.06
C VAL A 174 -8.29 -10.07 -22.39
N ALA A 175 -7.57 -11.12 -22.75
CA ALA A 175 -7.64 -11.72 -24.10
C ALA A 175 -8.93 -12.50 -24.41
N PRO A 176 -9.53 -13.27 -23.47
CA PRO A 176 -10.74 -14.02 -23.78
C PRO A 176 -11.97 -13.08 -23.90
N LYS A 177 -12.78 -13.29 -24.96
CA LYS A 177 -13.95 -12.44 -25.26
C LYS A 177 -14.98 -12.32 -24.12
N ASN A 178 -15.04 -13.31 -23.23
CA ASN A 178 -15.99 -13.36 -22.10
C ASN A 178 -15.30 -13.20 -20.74
N SER A 179 -14.08 -12.67 -20.70
CA SER A 179 -13.34 -12.49 -19.43
C SER A 179 -13.85 -11.30 -18.63
N LEU A 180 -14.20 -10.21 -19.30
CA LEU A 180 -14.66 -8.96 -18.71
C LEU A 180 -16.07 -8.61 -19.21
N PRO A 181 -16.88 -7.85 -18.44
CA PRO A 181 -18.09 -7.24 -18.95
C PRO A 181 -17.81 -6.38 -20.19
N GLU A 182 -18.78 -6.27 -21.09
CA GLU A 182 -18.63 -5.51 -22.35
C GLU A 182 -18.18 -4.05 -22.14
N SER A 183 -18.55 -3.44 -21.02
CA SER A 183 -18.14 -2.08 -20.63
C SER A 183 -16.67 -1.96 -20.21
N ALA A 184 -16.02 -3.08 -19.84
CA ALA A 184 -14.63 -3.08 -19.38
C ALA A 184 -13.69 -3.26 -20.57
N SER A 185 -13.42 -2.18 -21.29
CA SER A 185 -12.48 -2.21 -22.41
C SER A 185 -11.03 -2.42 -21.94
N LEU A 186 -10.21 -3.02 -22.80
CA LEU A 186 -8.78 -3.21 -22.62
C LEU A 186 -8.05 -1.94 -22.11
N ILE A 187 -8.46 -0.78 -22.60
CA ILE A 187 -7.82 0.50 -22.26
C ILE A 187 -7.88 0.79 -20.74
N TRP A 188 -9.00 0.47 -20.09
CA TRP A 188 -9.16 0.73 -18.66
C TRP A 188 -8.34 -0.22 -17.79
N VAL A 189 -8.21 -1.48 -18.22
CA VAL A 189 -7.30 -2.44 -17.56
C VAL A 189 -5.85 -2.02 -17.74
N LEU A 190 -5.46 -1.59 -18.93
CA LEU A 190 -4.12 -1.07 -19.18
C LEU A 190 -3.83 0.21 -18.37
N LEU A 191 -4.82 1.07 -18.18
CA LEU A 191 -4.71 2.26 -17.33
C LEU A 191 -4.49 1.88 -15.85
N ALA A 192 -5.18 0.85 -15.37
CA ALA A 192 -4.95 0.31 -14.03
C ALA A 192 -3.55 -0.33 -13.90
N CYS A 193 -3.09 -1.05 -14.93
CA CYS A 193 -1.72 -1.59 -14.98
C CYS A 193 -0.67 -0.46 -15.01
N PHE A 194 -0.93 0.65 -15.69
CA PHE A 194 -0.07 1.83 -15.69
C PHE A 194 0.03 2.45 -14.30
N SER A 195 -1.07 2.50 -13.54
CA SER A 195 -1.05 2.88 -12.13
C SER A 195 -0.08 2.01 -11.32
N SER A 196 -0.12 0.68 -11.52
CA SER A 196 0.80 -0.26 -10.88
C SER A 196 2.26 -0.07 -11.29
N LEU A 197 2.51 0.34 -12.54
CA LEU A 197 3.85 0.70 -13.02
C LEU A 197 4.38 1.95 -12.29
N CYS A 198 3.54 2.98 -12.09
CA CYS A 198 3.93 4.16 -11.33
C CYS A 198 4.37 3.80 -9.90
N TYR A 199 3.61 2.96 -9.19
CA TYR A 199 3.98 2.45 -7.87
C TYR A 199 5.29 1.65 -7.90
N ALA A 200 5.53 0.86 -8.95
CA ALA A 200 6.77 0.11 -9.09
C ALA A 200 7.98 1.05 -9.27
N ILE A 201 7.84 2.11 -10.05
CA ILE A 201 8.88 3.13 -10.24
C ILE A 201 9.13 3.88 -8.92
N GLU A 202 8.06 4.24 -8.19
CA GLU A 202 8.17 4.84 -6.85
C GLU A 202 8.95 3.94 -5.89
N ASN A 203 8.62 2.65 -5.83
CA ASN A 203 9.31 1.68 -4.98
C ASN A 203 10.82 1.63 -5.28
N ILE A 204 11.20 1.60 -6.55
CA ILE A 204 12.61 1.64 -6.97
C ILE A 204 13.27 2.96 -6.59
N TYR A 205 12.56 4.08 -6.78
CA TYR A 205 13.07 5.39 -6.40
C TYR A 205 13.35 5.47 -4.90
N LEU A 206 12.38 5.03 -4.07
CA LEU A 206 12.52 5.00 -2.62
C LEU A 206 13.59 4.01 -2.14
N ALA A 207 13.71 2.85 -2.79
CA ALA A 207 14.75 1.87 -2.45
C ALA A 207 16.16 2.43 -2.69
N LYS A 208 16.36 3.23 -3.75
CA LYS A 208 17.67 3.83 -4.07
C LYS A 208 17.97 5.08 -3.24
N ARG A 209 16.96 5.92 -3.04
CA ARG A 209 17.11 7.22 -2.39
C ARG A 209 17.04 7.13 -0.87
N GLY A 210 16.24 6.18 -0.36
CA GLY A 210 15.83 6.16 1.04
C GLY A 210 14.80 7.24 1.35
N THR A 211 14.41 7.31 2.61
CA THR A 211 13.48 8.34 3.12
C THR A 211 14.24 9.51 3.77
N ASP A 212 15.57 9.50 3.73
CA ASP A 212 16.46 10.41 4.45
C ASP A 212 16.00 10.57 5.92
N ASP A 213 16.24 11.71 6.56
CA ASP A 213 15.78 12.02 7.93
C ASP A 213 14.28 12.32 8.04
N VAL A 214 13.54 12.28 6.92
CA VAL A 214 12.11 12.57 6.91
C VAL A 214 11.32 11.52 7.69
N GLY A 215 11.64 10.25 7.49
CA GLY A 215 10.90 9.11 8.06
C GLY A 215 9.54 8.87 7.37
N ALA A 216 9.07 7.62 7.40
CA ALA A 216 7.98 7.13 6.56
C ALA A 216 6.64 7.88 6.75
N ILE A 217 6.21 8.15 7.99
CA ILE A 217 4.91 8.82 8.25
C ILE A 217 4.94 10.28 7.79
N ARG A 218 6.06 11.00 8.00
CA ARG A 218 6.19 12.37 7.52
C ARG A 218 6.30 12.44 6.01
N LEU A 219 6.92 11.41 5.39
CA LEU A 219 6.94 11.26 3.94
C LEU A 219 5.52 11.07 3.40
N ALA A 220 4.73 10.17 3.96
CA ALA A 220 3.34 9.98 3.55
C ALA A 220 2.51 11.25 3.71
N CYS A 221 2.65 11.96 4.84
CA CYS A 221 1.98 13.23 5.07
C CYS A 221 2.34 14.27 3.99
N GLY A 222 3.64 14.49 3.76
CA GLY A 222 4.12 15.39 2.71
C GLY A 222 3.65 14.97 1.32
N THR A 223 3.75 13.69 0.99
CA THR A 223 3.27 13.12 -0.28
C THR A 223 1.79 13.41 -0.51
N CYS A 224 0.92 13.16 0.47
CA CYS A 224 -0.51 13.44 0.34
C CYS A 224 -0.80 14.93 0.17
N LEU A 225 -0.15 15.81 0.95
CA LEU A 225 -0.35 17.26 0.85
C LEU A 225 0.14 17.81 -0.50
N PHE A 226 1.33 17.43 -0.95
CA PHE A 226 1.84 17.85 -2.25
C PHE A 226 1.04 17.27 -3.42
N SER A 227 0.55 16.03 -3.28
CA SER A 227 -0.40 15.45 -4.24
C SER A 227 -1.68 16.28 -4.33
N ALA A 228 -2.25 16.68 -3.20
CA ALA A 228 -3.43 17.55 -3.18
C ALA A 228 -3.16 18.89 -3.88
N ILE A 229 -1.99 19.52 -3.65
CA ILE A 229 -1.63 20.77 -4.34
C ILE A 229 -1.54 20.57 -5.85
N ILE A 230 -0.86 19.50 -6.30
CA ILE A 230 -0.70 19.19 -7.72
C ILE A 230 -2.07 18.91 -8.37
N LEU A 231 -2.91 18.09 -7.70
CA LEU A 231 -4.23 17.73 -8.19
C LEU A 231 -5.19 18.91 -8.20
N ALA A 232 -5.09 19.84 -7.23
CA ALA A 232 -5.83 21.09 -7.24
C ALA A 232 -5.47 21.93 -8.46
N ALA A 233 -4.19 22.12 -8.74
CA ALA A 233 -3.74 22.89 -9.91
C ALA A 233 -4.22 22.27 -11.22
N VAL A 234 -4.09 20.94 -11.39
CA VAL A 234 -4.57 20.23 -12.58
C VAL A 234 -6.10 20.26 -12.66
N GLY A 235 -6.80 20.04 -11.56
CA GLY A 235 -8.25 20.03 -11.51
C GLY A 235 -8.87 21.38 -11.85
N ILE A 236 -8.30 22.48 -11.37
CA ILE A 236 -8.72 23.85 -11.72
C ILE A 236 -8.43 24.12 -13.19
N ALA A 237 -7.22 23.81 -13.67
CA ALA A 237 -6.84 24.06 -15.06
C ALA A 237 -7.69 23.27 -16.07
N THR A 238 -8.20 22.09 -15.68
CA THR A 238 -9.01 21.22 -16.53
C THR A 238 -10.53 21.33 -16.29
N ASN A 239 -10.96 22.22 -15.37
CA ASN A 239 -12.35 22.33 -14.92
C ASN A 239 -12.94 21.00 -14.40
N LYS A 240 -12.12 20.17 -13.76
CA LYS A 240 -12.49 18.86 -13.21
C LYS A 240 -12.50 18.84 -11.67
N MET A 241 -12.54 20.00 -11.04
CA MET A 241 -12.80 20.13 -9.62
C MET A 241 -14.29 20.12 -9.33
N PHE A 242 -14.66 19.48 -8.23
CA PHE A 242 -16.02 19.63 -7.68
C PHE A 242 -15.93 19.97 -6.20
N MET A 243 -16.97 20.66 -5.70
CA MET A 243 -17.11 20.93 -4.28
C MET A 243 -17.65 19.68 -3.59
N LEU A 244 -17.06 19.34 -2.45
CA LEU A 244 -17.54 18.23 -1.65
C LEU A 244 -18.92 18.62 -1.07
N ASP A 245 -19.95 17.99 -1.58
CA ASP A 245 -21.33 18.24 -1.14
C ASP A 245 -21.64 17.33 0.05
N VAL A 246 -21.66 17.92 1.24
CA VAL A 246 -21.98 17.19 2.48
C VAL A 246 -23.43 16.67 2.50
N THR A 247 -24.32 17.16 1.62
CA THR A 247 -25.68 16.64 1.51
C THR A 247 -25.73 15.33 0.73
N ASN A 248 -24.77 15.09 -0.17
CA ASN A 248 -24.63 13.82 -0.87
C ASN A 248 -23.81 12.85 0.00
N GLY A 249 -24.49 12.19 0.93
CA GLY A 249 -23.89 11.33 1.94
C GLY A 249 -23.03 10.20 1.37
N LEU A 250 -23.39 9.61 0.23
CA LEU A 250 -22.67 8.50 -0.38
C LEU A 250 -21.28 8.91 -0.88
N ILE A 251 -21.21 9.98 -1.67
CA ILE A 251 -19.96 10.48 -2.25
C ILE A 251 -19.01 10.94 -1.15
N THR A 252 -19.51 11.79 -0.24
CA THR A 252 -18.72 12.33 0.86
C THR A 252 -18.21 11.22 1.77
N THR A 253 -19.07 10.28 2.17
CA THR A 253 -18.68 9.14 3.01
C THR A 253 -17.64 8.27 2.29
N SER A 254 -17.78 8.03 1.00
CA SER A 254 -16.81 7.25 0.22
C SER A 254 -15.44 7.93 0.19
N ILE A 255 -15.39 9.23 -0.07
CA ILE A 255 -14.12 9.99 -0.13
C ILE A 255 -13.45 10.04 1.26
N VAL A 256 -14.22 10.30 2.32
CA VAL A 256 -13.70 10.30 3.70
C VAL A 256 -13.20 8.90 4.06
N THR A 257 -13.93 7.85 3.70
CA THR A 257 -13.52 6.45 3.94
C THR A 257 -12.20 6.13 3.23
N LEU A 258 -12.06 6.53 1.96
CA LEU A 258 -10.80 6.36 1.21
C LEU A 258 -9.63 7.10 1.88
N ALA A 259 -9.86 8.32 2.36
CA ALA A 259 -8.83 9.10 3.06
C ALA A 259 -8.42 8.46 4.40
N VAL A 260 -9.39 7.98 5.18
CA VAL A 260 -9.14 7.28 6.46
C VAL A 260 -8.43 5.95 6.22
N ILE A 261 -8.87 5.15 5.24
CA ILE A 261 -8.21 3.90 4.86
C ILE A 261 -6.75 4.19 4.49
N ASN A 262 -6.51 5.16 3.61
CA ASN A 262 -5.15 5.48 3.18
C ASN A 262 -4.25 5.90 4.34
N ALA A 263 -4.71 6.81 5.19
CA ALA A 263 -3.93 7.30 6.34
C ALA A 263 -3.65 6.18 7.36
N THR A 264 -4.65 5.38 7.72
CA THR A 264 -4.54 4.38 8.78
C THR A 264 -3.85 3.10 8.32
N ALA A 265 -4.17 2.59 7.11
CA ALA A 265 -3.55 1.40 6.57
C ALA A 265 -2.06 1.65 6.26
N TYR A 266 -1.70 2.84 5.75
CA TYR A 266 -0.30 3.19 5.56
C TYR A 266 0.46 3.28 6.89
N SER A 267 -0.16 3.86 7.92
CA SER A 267 0.45 3.92 9.27
C SER A 267 0.64 2.50 9.86
N ALA A 268 -0.34 1.61 9.66
CA ALA A 268 -0.23 0.21 10.06
C ALA A 268 0.87 -0.53 9.28
N PHE A 269 1.03 -0.23 7.98
CA PHE A 269 2.09 -0.79 7.13
C PHE A 269 3.49 -0.43 7.63
N VAL A 270 3.71 0.84 7.96
CA VAL A 270 4.97 1.31 8.54
C VAL A 270 5.23 0.64 9.88
N ALA A 271 4.22 0.56 10.76
CA ALA A 271 4.35 -0.14 12.03
C ALA A 271 4.67 -1.63 11.83
N CYS A 272 4.03 -2.29 10.86
CA CYS A 272 4.28 -3.68 10.53
C CYS A 272 5.72 -3.91 10.05
N ILE A 273 6.26 -3.02 9.20
CA ILE A 273 7.67 -3.08 8.77
C ILE A 273 8.61 -2.99 9.96
N THR A 274 8.35 -2.09 10.91
CA THR A 274 9.22 -1.90 12.08
C THR A 274 9.17 -3.05 13.08
N ILE A 275 8.02 -3.72 13.21
CA ILE A 275 7.82 -4.81 14.17
C ILE A 275 8.21 -6.18 13.59
N ALA A 276 7.78 -6.48 12.39
CA ALA A 276 7.89 -7.80 11.76
C ALA A 276 8.82 -7.83 10.54
N GLY A 277 9.30 -6.68 10.11
CA GLY A 277 10.20 -6.53 8.97
C GLY A 277 9.49 -6.39 7.62
N PRO A 278 10.21 -5.90 6.59
CA PRO A 278 9.65 -5.58 5.29
C PRO A 278 9.15 -6.81 4.53
N LEU A 279 9.79 -7.98 4.74
CA LEU A 279 9.38 -9.23 4.11
C LEU A 279 7.98 -9.67 4.58
N PHE A 280 7.69 -9.55 5.88
CA PHE A 280 6.36 -9.85 6.42
C PHE A 280 5.33 -8.85 5.91
N ALA A 281 5.65 -7.56 5.96
CA ALA A 281 4.75 -6.50 5.49
C ALA A 281 4.39 -6.65 4.00
N SER A 282 5.30 -7.17 3.15
CA SER A 282 5.02 -7.38 1.72
C SER A 282 3.92 -8.43 1.46
N GLN A 283 3.60 -9.29 2.44
CA GLN A 283 2.51 -10.26 2.33
C GLN A 283 1.13 -9.59 2.26
N VAL A 284 1.05 -8.29 2.59
CA VAL A 284 -0.21 -7.53 2.48
C VAL A 284 -0.80 -7.58 1.07
N GLY A 285 0.03 -7.68 0.03
CA GLY A 285 -0.43 -7.78 -1.36
C GLY A 285 -1.40 -8.94 -1.60
N TYR A 286 -1.16 -10.11 -0.99
CA TYR A 286 -2.08 -11.25 -1.09
C TYR A 286 -3.41 -10.96 -0.40
N ALA A 287 -3.35 -10.41 0.82
CA ALA A 287 -4.54 -10.10 1.61
C ALA A 287 -5.40 -9.02 0.92
N VAL A 288 -4.77 -7.99 0.37
CA VAL A 288 -5.43 -6.91 -0.38
C VAL A 288 -6.16 -7.44 -1.61
N THR A 289 -5.51 -8.32 -2.38
CA THR A 289 -6.11 -8.85 -3.60
C THR A 289 -7.31 -9.75 -3.29
N LEU A 290 -7.16 -10.67 -2.36
CA LEU A 290 -8.27 -11.54 -1.94
C LEU A 290 -9.43 -10.75 -1.36
N ALA A 291 -9.14 -9.79 -0.48
CA ALA A 291 -10.16 -8.92 0.11
C ALA A 291 -10.83 -8.03 -0.96
N GLY A 292 -10.09 -7.52 -1.95
CA GLY A 292 -10.64 -6.70 -3.02
C GLY A 292 -11.63 -7.46 -3.90
N VAL A 293 -11.30 -8.70 -4.28
CA VAL A 293 -12.24 -9.58 -5.00
C VAL A 293 -13.46 -9.89 -4.13
N PHE A 294 -13.26 -10.21 -2.86
CA PHE A 294 -14.36 -10.48 -1.92
C PHE A 294 -15.30 -9.27 -1.78
N TRP A 295 -14.76 -8.05 -1.57
CA TRP A 295 -15.58 -6.85 -1.46
C TRP A 295 -16.31 -6.50 -2.75
N GLY A 296 -15.72 -6.75 -3.92
CA GLY A 296 -16.39 -6.60 -5.22
C GLY A 296 -17.63 -7.48 -5.32
N ILE A 297 -17.50 -8.74 -4.92
CA ILE A 297 -18.63 -9.69 -4.87
C ILE A 297 -19.66 -9.25 -3.80
N ALA A 298 -19.22 -8.93 -2.60
CA ALA A 298 -20.11 -8.63 -1.47
C ALA A 298 -20.91 -7.34 -1.64
N ILE A 299 -20.32 -6.30 -2.23
CA ILE A 299 -20.94 -4.96 -2.35
C ILE A 299 -21.72 -4.83 -3.66
N PHE A 300 -21.18 -5.34 -4.77
CA PHE A 300 -21.77 -5.15 -6.09
C PHE A 300 -22.41 -6.42 -6.68
N GLY A 301 -22.31 -7.57 -6.00
CA GLY A 301 -22.74 -8.85 -6.56
C GLY A 301 -21.94 -9.21 -7.82
N GLU A 302 -20.66 -8.80 -7.91
CA GLU A 302 -19.85 -9.06 -9.09
C GLU A 302 -19.75 -10.56 -9.36
N THR A 303 -20.11 -10.98 -10.57
CA THR A 303 -19.90 -12.34 -11.05
C THR A 303 -18.67 -12.35 -11.92
N HIS A 304 -17.74 -13.21 -11.58
CA HIS A 304 -16.47 -13.31 -12.30
C HIS A 304 -16.43 -14.56 -13.18
N SER A 305 -15.99 -14.38 -14.42
CA SER A 305 -15.77 -15.50 -15.35
C SER A 305 -14.65 -16.42 -14.83
N ILE A 306 -14.60 -17.64 -15.35
CA ILE A 306 -13.53 -18.59 -15.04
C ILE A 306 -12.14 -18.02 -15.37
N TRP A 307 -12.05 -17.12 -16.34
CA TRP A 307 -10.82 -16.46 -16.74
C TRP A 307 -10.30 -15.49 -15.68
N VAL A 308 -11.18 -14.77 -15.00
CA VAL A 308 -10.83 -13.89 -13.86
C VAL A 308 -10.30 -14.71 -12.70
N TRP A 309 -10.92 -15.85 -12.38
CA TRP A 309 -10.43 -16.76 -11.34
C TRP A 309 -9.08 -17.39 -11.73
N ALA A 310 -8.91 -17.83 -12.96
CA ALA A 310 -7.63 -18.33 -13.46
C ALA A 310 -6.54 -17.26 -13.41
N SER A 311 -6.87 -16.01 -13.79
CA SER A 311 -5.98 -14.86 -13.67
C SER A 311 -5.57 -14.61 -12.22
N LEU A 312 -6.53 -14.60 -11.28
CA LEU A 312 -6.27 -14.41 -9.85
C LEU A 312 -5.29 -15.47 -9.31
N VAL A 313 -5.55 -16.74 -9.57
CA VAL A 313 -4.68 -17.84 -9.12
C VAL A 313 -3.27 -17.70 -9.72
N THR A 314 -3.19 -17.46 -11.03
CA THR A 314 -1.91 -17.30 -11.73
C THR A 314 -1.13 -16.11 -11.21
N MET A 315 -1.82 -14.97 -10.91
CA MET A 315 -1.21 -13.79 -10.35
C MET A 315 -0.67 -14.03 -8.94
N LEU A 316 -1.44 -14.70 -8.08
CA LEU A 316 -1.00 -15.04 -6.72
C LEU A 316 0.21 -15.98 -6.73
N LEU A 317 0.22 -16.98 -7.63
CA LEU A 317 1.39 -17.85 -7.83
C LEU A 317 2.61 -17.05 -8.30
N GLY A 318 2.42 -16.14 -9.26
CA GLY A 318 3.47 -15.24 -9.74
C GLY A 318 4.05 -14.39 -8.60
N LEU A 319 3.18 -13.80 -7.78
CA LEU A 319 3.58 -12.99 -6.63
C LEU A 319 4.36 -13.82 -5.59
N MET A 320 3.93 -15.07 -5.32
CA MET A 320 4.66 -15.99 -4.42
C MET A 320 6.10 -16.24 -4.87
N LEU A 321 6.34 -16.34 -6.17
CA LEU A 321 7.67 -16.59 -6.72
C LEU A 321 8.56 -15.34 -6.74
N VAL A 322 7.97 -14.14 -6.85
CA VAL A 322 8.70 -12.86 -6.83
C VAL A 322 9.02 -12.41 -5.42
N SER A 323 8.17 -12.75 -4.42
CA SER A 323 8.37 -12.35 -3.03
C SER A 323 9.75 -12.76 -2.49
N PRO A 324 10.43 -11.88 -1.72
CA PRO A 324 11.77 -12.17 -1.22
C PRO A 324 11.75 -13.41 -0.32
N ARG A 325 12.53 -14.43 -0.64
CA ARG A 325 12.81 -15.54 0.29
C ARG A 325 13.90 -15.11 1.26
N LYS A 326 13.81 -15.55 2.54
CA LYS A 326 14.91 -15.41 3.49
C LYS A 326 16.18 -15.94 2.83
N GLN A 327 17.18 -15.08 2.65
CA GLN A 327 18.53 -15.57 2.43
C GLN A 327 18.92 -16.24 3.75
N HIS A 328 19.07 -17.55 3.73
CA HIS A 328 19.76 -18.26 4.81
C HIS A 328 21.22 -17.80 4.73
N THR A 329 21.61 -16.87 5.62
CA THR A 329 22.99 -16.59 5.97
C THR A 329 23.50 -17.70 6.86
#